data_d54cddb5955b0629b0448e41846515f9
#
_entry.id   d54cddb5955b0629b0448e41846515f9
#
_cell.length_a   1.000
_cell.length_b   1.000
_cell.length_c   1.000
_cell.angle_alpha   90.00
_cell.angle_beta   90.00
_cell.angle_gamma   90.00
#
_symmetry.space_group_name_H-M   'P 1'
#
loop_
_entity.id
_entity.type
_entity.pdbx_description
1 polymer ?
#
loop_
_entity_poly.entity_id
_entity_poly.type
_entity_poly.pdbx_seq_one_letter_code
_entity_poly.pdbx_strand_id
1 'polypeptide(L)'
;MNKAMVKTKQKPTSAFAILDAGTSKLAAIIVEPSKTGELNVIGDAIQESAGLRGGEINDLESFSTAIGNTVQLAEDKAGVTVKDAHLVCNAGQPNMQIIRSNIELSDAKISKRDLRRIVSKQNDIKTDDSRTIIQHEQFLYILDGQTQVQNPIGMFAQKLSSDSLLLSMRSTSIANLKQALQQNHLNPGHIHHGASMSGLACLSEEEKDLGSLVLDIGGGTSSLSLFMEGKVIYTDTIAIGGIQLTRDIAKVLSISIQEAERLKVFEGTVFAPSPVSHTASARSSGIPSKGDNFILSGGLSDLDTITLSNSEQIERHLLNSIIKTRLEEILEKLMARLVQAHMHQAVGNRVILVGGTAKLTGICEFVSSIWKKNARMGTPNHISGLGEREDIE
;
A
#
# COMPACT_ATOMS: atom_id res chain seq x y z
N MET A 1 4.36 -56.80 -2.20
CA MET A 1 4.68 -56.16 -0.90
C MET A 1 4.20 -54.69 -0.98
N ASN A 2 2.98 -54.46 -0.47
CA ASN A 2 2.39 -53.13 -0.39
C ASN A 2 3.02 -52.38 0.80
N LYS A 3 3.78 -51.30 0.50
CA LYS A 3 4.13 -50.32 1.52
C LYS A 3 2.93 -49.39 1.73
N ALA A 4 2.20 -49.63 2.82
CA ALA A 4 1.20 -48.72 3.31
C ALA A 4 1.90 -47.36 3.64
N MET A 5 1.53 -46.32 2.94
CA MET A 5 1.84 -44.93 3.33
C MET A 5 1.19 -44.67 4.69
N VAL A 6 1.98 -44.60 5.73
CA VAL A 6 1.54 -44.12 7.04
C VAL A 6 1.21 -42.63 6.87
N LYS A 7 -0.09 -42.30 6.83
CA LYS A 7 -0.55 -40.91 6.99
C LYS A 7 -0.19 -40.51 8.43
N THR A 8 0.90 -39.77 8.59
CA THR A 8 1.19 -39.05 9.82
C THR A 8 0.05 -38.10 10.08
N LYS A 9 -0.71 -38.31 11.16
CA LYS A 9 -1.67 -37.31 11.67
C LYS A 9 -0.86 -36.08 12.04
N GLN A 10 -0.90 -35.06 11.19
CA GLN A 10 -0.37 -33.74 11.53
C GLN A 10 -1.12 -33.22 12.78
N LYS A 11 -0.35 -32.77 13.78
CA LYS A 11 -0.92 -32.05 14.93
C LYS A 11 -1.61 -30.79 14.38
N PRO A 12 -2.75 -30.37 14.95
CA PRO A 12 -3.32 -29.09 14.59
C PRO A 12 -2.28 -28.00 14.87
N THR A 13 -1.82 -27.35 13.81
CA THR A 13 -0.86 -26.25 13.90
C THR A 13 -1.63 -24.97 14.24
N SER A 14 -1.03 -24.12 15.04
CA SER A 14 -1.52 -22.74 15.26
C SER A 14 -1.14 -21.82 14.10
N ALA A 15 -0.57 -22.35 13.03
CA ALA A 15 -0.16 -21.60 11.85
C ALA A 15 -1.38 -21.12 11.05
N PHE A 16 -1.25 -19.94 10.46
CA PHE A 16 -2.25 -19.32 9.60
C PHE A 16 -1.59 -18.59 8.42
N ALA A 17 -2.35 -18.36 7.36
CA ALA A 17 -1.89 -17.60 6.21
C ALA A 17 -2.17 -16.11 6.36
N ILE A 18 -1.27 -15.29 5.82
CA ILE A 18 -1.51 -13.87 5.53
C ILE A 18 -1.33 -13.72 4.01
N LEU A 19 -2.38 -13.21 3.36
CA LEU A 19 -2.44 -13.01 1.91
C LEU A 19 -2.43 -11.53 1.59
N ASP A 20 -1.52 -11.09 0.73
CA ASP A 20 -1.59 -9.76 0.11
C ASP A 20 -2.20 -9.89 -1.29
N ALA A 21 -3.43 -9.38 -1.44
CA ALA A 21 -4.20 -9.43 -2.67
C ALA A 21 -3.97 -8.19 -3.54
N GLY A 22 -2.82 -8.15 -4.20
CA GLY A 22 -2.48 -7.11 -5.17
C GLY A 22 -3.01 -7.40 -6.58
N THR A 23 -3.22 -6.36 -7.40
CA THR A 23 -3.72 -6.50 -8.77
C THR A 23 -2.70 -7.12 -9.72
N SER A 24 -1.40 -6.95 -9.49
CA SER A 24 -0.33 -7.50 -10.33
C SER A 24 0.25 -8.78 -9.75
N LYS A 25 0.36 -8.87 -8.44
CA LYS A 25 0.90 -10.04 -7.75
C LYS A 25 0.05 -10.37 -6.52
N LEU A 26 -0.03 -11.65 -6.23
CA LEU A 26 -0.61 -12.22 -5.02
C LEU A 26 0.52 -12.84 -4.21
N ALA A 27 0.65 -12.44 -2.95
CA ALA A 27 1.65 -12.99 -2.04
C ALA A 27 0.95 -13.73 -0.89
N ALA A 28 1.54 -14.82 -0.44
CA ALA A 28 1.12 -15.57 0.74
C ALA A 28 2.33 -15.79 1.65
N ILE A 29 2.16 -15.54 2.94
CA ILE A 29 3.09 -15.97 3.97
C ILE A 29 2.35 -16.83 4.98
N ILE A 30 2.98 -17.92 5.41
CA ILE A 30 2.48 -18.77 6.49
C ILE A 30 3.30 -18.46 7.73
N VAL A 31 2.60 -18.10 8.79
CA VAL A 31 3.19 -17.72 10.06
C VAL A 31 2.74 -18.67 11.17
N GLU A 32 3.64 -18.94 12.10
CA GLU A 32 3.40 -19.72 13.30
C GLU A 32 3.76 -18.90 14.55
N PRO A 33 2.84 -18.71 15.50
CA PRO A 33 3.15 -18.05 16.76
C PRO A 33 4.16 -18.90 17.58
N SER A 34 5.25 -18.27 18.02
CA SER A 34 6.19 -18.86 18.96
C SER A 34 5.57 -18.95 20.36
N LYS A 35 6.22 -19.67 21.27
CA LYS A 35 5.81 -19.72 22.69
C LYS A 35 5.92 -18.37 23.38
N THR A 36 6.73 -17.46 22.88
CA THR A 36 6.89 -16.09 23.36
C THR A 36 5.87 -15.12 22.78
N GLY A 37 5.05 -15.56 21.81
CA GLY A 37 4.06 -14.74 21.11
C GLY A 37 4.60 -14.02 19.87
N GLU A 38 5.86 -14.22 19.53
CA GLU A 38 6.44 -13.73 18.27
C GLU A 38 5.93 -14.57 17.09
N LEU A 39 5.74 -13.94 15.93
CA LEU A 39 5.36 -14.61 14.70
C LEU A 39 6.61 -14.98 13.90
N ASN A 40 6.74 -16.26 13.55
CA ASN A 40 7.79 -16.75 12.67
C ASN A 40 7.20 -17.08 11.31
N VAL A 41 7.80 -16.58 10.23
CA VAL A 41 7.45 -16.98 8.87
C VAL A 41 8.07 -18.35 8.60
N ILE A 42 7.22 -19.33 8.28
CA ILE A 42 7.63 -20.72 8.01
C ILE A 42 7.44 -21.14 6.54
N GLY A 43 6.71 -20.35 5.75
CA GLY A 43 6.52 -20.55 4.31
C GLY A 43 6.06 -19.26 3.64
N ASP A 44 6.41 -19.12 2.37
CA ASP A 44 6.09 -17.95 1.55
C ASP A 44 5.88 -18.34 0.09
N ALA A 45 5.06 -17.59 -0.63
CA ALA A 45 4.92 -17.71 -2.07
C ALA A 45 4.47 -16.37 -2.66
N ILE A 46 4.94 -16.09 -3.88
CA ILE A 46 4.48 -14.95 -4.69
C ILE A 46 4.16 -15.48 -6.08
N GLN A 47 3.00 -15.09 -6.60
CA GLN A 47 2.57 -15.41 -7.96
C GLN A 47 1.96 -14.20 -8.65
N GLU A 48 1.84 -14.27 -9.97
CA GLU A 48 1.04 -13.32 -10.74
C GLU A 48 -0.42 -13.41 -10.29
N SER A 49 -1.03 -12.26 -10.07
CA SER A 49 -2.43 -12.17 -9.66
C SER A 49 -3.35 -12.27 -10.86
N ALA A 50 -4.48 -12.96 -10.70
CA ALA A 50 -5.53 -13.04 -11.69
C ALA A 50 -6.89 -12.65 -11.08
N GLY A 51 -7.84 -12.23 -11.92
CA GLY A 51 -9.21 -11.93 -11.49
C GLY A 51 -9.39 -10.62 -10.71
N LEU A 52 -8.34 -9.79 -10.55
CA LEU A 52 -8.40 -8.48 -9.92
C LEU A 52 -8.20 -7.34 -10.93
N ARG A 53 -8.99 -6.29 -10.80
CA ARG A 53 -8.85 -5.07 -11.58
C ARG A 53 -9.12 -3.83 -10.72
N GLY A 54 -8.13 -2.94 -10.60
CA GLY A 54 -8.26 -1.73 -9.79
C GLY A 54 -8.59 -2.02 -8.31
N GLY A 55 -8.03 -3.11 -7.76
CA GLY A 55 -8.27 -3.58 -6.41
C GLY A 55 -9.55 -4.39 -6.21
N GLU A 56 -10.46 -4.45 -7.19
CA GLU A 56 -11.75 -5.18 -7.08
C GLU A 56 -11.70 -6.51 -7.83
N ILE A 57 -12.44 -7.50 -7.32
CA ILE A 57 -12.62 -8.78 -8.01
C ILE A 57 -13.52 -8.55 -9.22
N ASN A 58 -12.99 -8.82 -10.42
CA ASN A 58 -13.75 -8.80 -11.68
C ASN A 58 -13.98 -10.20 -12.26
N ASP A 59 -13.22 -11.19 -11.77
CA ASP A 59 -13.39 -12.61 -12.08
C ASP A 59 -13.08 -13.42 -10.82
N LEU A 60 -14.15 -13.93 -10.19
CA LEU A 60 -14.05 -14.63 -8.91
C LEU A 60 -13.36 -15.99 -9.04
N GLU A 61 -13.59 -16.70 -10.14
CA GLU A 61 -13.02 -18.04 -10.39
C GLU A 61 -11.50 -17.94 -10.59
N SER A 62 -11.07 -17.03 -11.48
CA SER A 62 -9.64 -16.77 -11.70
C SER A 62 -8.93 -16.33 -10.42
N PHE A 63 -9.55 -15.44 -9.63
CA PHE A 63 -8.96 -14.97 -8.38
C PHE A 63 -8.89 -16.06 -7.31
N SER A 64 -9.96 -16.86 -7.17
CA SER A 64 -10.00 -18.01 -6.26
C SER A 64 -8.92 -19.05 -6.61
N THR A 65 -8.75 -19.35 -7.90
CA THR A 65 -7.69 -20.25 -8.38
C THR A 65 -6.30 -19.73 -8.06
N ALA A 66 -6.06 -18.42 -8.26
CA ALA A 66 -4.78 -17.79 -7.91
C ALA A 66 -4.49 -17.89 -6.40
N ILE A 67 -5.50 -17.65 -5.53
CA ILE A 67 -5.37 -17.85 -4.08
C ILE A 67 -4.95 -19.28 -3.77
N GLY A 68 -5.68 -20.27 -4.30
CA GLY A 68 -5.42 -21.68 -4.03
C GLY A 68 -3.99 -22.09 -4.40
N ASN A 69 -3.55 -21.72 -5.59
CA ASN A 69 -2.20 -22.00 -6.07
C ASN A 69 -1.12 -21.33 -5.21
N THR A 70 -1.32 -20.06 -4.83
CA THR A 70 -0.34 -19.32 -4.03
C THR A 70 -0.24 -19.87 -2.61
N VAL A 71 -1.38 -20.18 -1.98
CA VAL A 71 -1.40 -20.79 -0.64
C VAL A 71 -0.76 -22.17 -0.66
N GLN A 72 -1.09 -23.02 -1.65
CA GLN A 72 -0.49 -24.34 -1.78
C GLN A 72 1.04 -24.29 -1.87
N LEU A 73 1.59 -23.36 -2.67
CA LEU A 73 3.05 -23.19 -2.76
C LEU A 73 3.66 -22.74 -1.43
N ALA A 74 2.98 -21.89 -0.68
CA ALA A 74 3.46 -21.48 0.63
C ALA A 74 3.37 -22.62 1.65
N GLU A 75 2.30 -23.44 1.61
CA GLU A 75 2.12 -24.65 2.44
C GLU A 75 3.18 -25.70 2.15
N ASP A 76 3.52 -25.92 0.88
CA ASP A 76 4.56 -26.86 0.47
C ASP A 76 5.93 -26.47 1.06
N LYS A 77 6.25 -25.18 1.09
CA LYS A 77 7.47 -24.68 1.75
C LYS A 77 7.40 -24.78 3.27
N ALA A 78 6.24 -24.48 3.85
CA ALA A 78 6.03 -24.53 5.30
C ALA A 78 5.98 -25.97 5.84
N GLY A 79 5.65 -26.96 5.00
CA GLY A 79 5.40 -28.36 5.41
C GLY A 79 4.14 -28.55 6.25
N VAL A 80 3.22 -27.57 6.25
CA VAL A 80 1.96 -27.60 7.01
C VAL A 80 0.81 -27.07 6.16
N THR A 81 -0.40 -27.54 6.44
CA THR A 81 -1.63 -27.02 5.84
C THR A 81 -2.33 -26.08 6.82
N VAL A 82 -2.74 -24.92 6.36
CA VAL A 82 -3.44 -23.92 7.16
C VAL A 82 -4.94 -23.93 6.89
N LYS A 83 -5.71 -23.45 7.87
CA LYS A 83 -7.17 -23.33 7.74
C LYS A 83 -7.64 -21.88 7.81
N ASP A 84 -6.90 -21.04 8.47
CA ASP A 84 -7.27 -19.65 8.71
C ASP A 84 -6.39 -18.74 7.86
N ALA A 85 -7.00 -17.70 7.28
CA ALA A 85 -6.30 -16.75 6.44
C ALA A 85 -6.74 -15.32 6.74
N HIS A 86 -5.78 -14.44 6.98
CA HIS A 86 -5.96 -12.98 7.01
C HIS A 86 -5.68 -12.41 5.62
N LEU A 87 -6.35 -11.34 5.26
CA LEU A 87 -6.22 -10.73 3.94
C LEU A 87 -5.81 -9.26 4.06
N VAL A 88 -4.82 -8.88 3.28
CA VAL A 88 -4.44 -7.48 3.04
C VAL A 88 -4.86 -7.11 1.62
N CYS A 89 -5.54 -5.99 1.44
CA CYS A 89 -5.98 -5.55 0.12
C CYS A 89 -6.26 -4.04 0.09
N ASN A 90 -6.36 -3.50 -1.12
CA ASN A 90 -6.77 -2.11 -1.38
C ASN A 90 -8.13 -2.07 -2.12
N ALA A 91 -9.04 -3.03 -1.80
CA ALA A 91 -10.39 -3.12 -2.36
C ALA A 91 -11.40 -2.27 -1.57
N GLY A 92 -12.65 -2.26 -2.04
CA GLY A 92 -13.83 -1.86 -1.26
C GLY A 92 -13.95 -0.38 -0.98
N GLN A 93 -13.16 0.48 -1.61
CA GLN A 93 -13.20 1.93 -1.40
C GLN A 93 -13.23 2.28 0.10
N PRO A 94 -12.07 2.30 0.77
CA PRO A 94 -11.99 2.55 2.19
C PRO A 94 -12.68 3.88 2.56
N ASN A 95 -13.36 3.90 3.68
CA ASN A 95 -13.96 5.10 4.24
C ASN A 95 -13.65 5.13 5.73
N MET A 96 -12.93 6.15 6.15
CA MET A 96 -12.58 6.36 7.54
C MET A 96 -13.47 7.46 8.13
N GLN A 97 -14.01 7.17 9.32
CA GLN A 97 -14.90 8.08 10.04
C GLN A 97 -14.47 8.18 11.50
N ILE A 98 -14.54 9.38 12.06
CA ILE A 98 -14.40 9.60 13.50
C ILE A 98 -15.79 9.54 14.10
N ILE A 99 -15.99 8.64 15.06
CA ILE A 99 -17.24 8.50 15.79
C ILE A 99 -17.03 8.91 17.23
N ARG A 100 -17.85 9.85 17.68
CA ARG A 100 -17.88 10.29 19.08
C ARG A 100 -19.03 9.64 19.82
N SER A 101 -18.72 8.96 20.91
CA SER A 101 -19.70 8.46 21.89
C SER A 101 -19.48 9.12 23.23
N ASN A 102 -20.55 9.22 24.01
CA ASN A 102 -20.48 9.77 25.35
C ASN A 102 -21.36 8.98 26.32
N ILE A 103 -20.93 8.93 27.58
CA ILE A 103 -21.68 8.35 28.69
C ILE A 103 -21.61 9.30 29.88
N GLU A 104 -22.72 9.37 30.63
CA GLU A 104 -22.73 9.96 31.98
C GLU A 104 -22.19 8.92 32.97
N LEU A 105 -21.40 9.35 33.92
CA LEU A 105 -20.78 8.53 34.93
C LEU A 105 -21.65 8.55 36.20
N SER A 106 -21.98 7.35 36.74
CA SER A 106 -22.71 7.21 37.99
C SER A 106 -21.83 7.55 39.18
N ASP A 107 -20.55 7.15 39.09
CA ASP A 107 -19.51 7.48 40.04
C ASP A 107 -18.55 8.44 39.35
N ALA A 108 -18.13 9.49 40.07
CA ALA A 108 -17.23 10.47 39.51
C ALA A 108 -15.85 9.87 39.07
N LYS A 109 -15.47 8.70 39.63
CA LYS A 109 -14.19 8.03 39.30
C LYS A 109 -14.35 7.01 38.15
N ILE A 110 -13.62 7.23 37.07
CA ILE A 110 -13.67 6.41 35.87
C ILE A 110 -13.06 5.02 36.12
N SER A 111 -13.81 3.98 35.74
CA SER A 111 -13.44 2.59 35.87
C SER A 111 -13.29 1.86 34.54
N LYS A 112 -12.65 0.67 34.52
CA LYS A 112 -12.62 -0.21 33.34
C LYS A 112 -14.01 -0.59 32.82
N ARG A 113 -15.05 -0.56 33.69
CA ARG A 113 -16.42 -0.84 33.30
C ARG A 113 -16.98 0.29 32.42
N ASP A 114 -16.66 1.54 32.74
CA ASP A 114 -17.10 2.70 31.97
C ASP A 114 -16.48 2.73 30.59
N LEU A 115 -15.19 2.35 30.47
CA LEU A 115 -14.54 2.19 29.18
C LEU A 115 -15.24 1.10 28.34
N ARG A 116 -15.59 -0.03 28.92
CA ARG A 116 -16.35 -1.07 28.19
C ARG A 116 -17.74 -0.59 27.77
N ARG A 117 -18.43 0.20 28.60
CA ARG A 117 -19.75 0.77 28.27
C ARG A 117 -19.65 1.72 27.07
N ILE A 118 -18.65 2.60 27.03
CA ILE A 118 -18.53 3.57 25.94
C ILE A 118 -18.14 2.88 24.62
N VAL A 119 -17.27 1.86 24.67
CA VAL A 119 -16.91 1.04 23.49
C VAL A 119 -18.12 0.23 22.99
N SER A 120 -18.90 -0.39 23.91
CA SER A 120 -20.13 -1.09 23.53
C SER A 120 -21.11 -0.17 22.81
N LYS A 121 -21.27 1.06 23.30
CA LYS A 121 -22.14 2.07 22.67
C LYS A 121 -21.65 2.48 21.24
N GLN A 122 -20.35 2.42 21.00
CA GLN A 122 -19.78 2.65 19.66
C GLN A 122 -20.06 1.49 18.72
N ASN A 123 -20.03 0.26 19.22
CA ASN A 123 -20.34 -0.94 18.42
C ASN A 123 -21.81 -1.00 17.98
N ASP A 124 -22.72 -0.32 18.71
CA ASP A 124 -24.13 -0.22 18.32
C ASP A 124 -24.40 0.81 17.22
N ILE A 125 -23.39 1.58 16.82
CA ILE A 125 -23.51 2.54 15.73
C ILE A 125 -23.61 1.78 14.41
N LYS A 126 -24.80 1.79 13.84
CA LYS A 126 -25.04 1.20 12.52
C LYS A 126 -24.31 2.04 11.45
N THR A 127 -23.37 1.41 10.78
CA THR A 127 -22.93 1.91 9.46
C THR A 127 -24.03 1.65 8.44
N ASP A 128 -23.98 2.36 7.33
CA ASP A 128 -24.80 2.04 6.15
C ASP A 128 -24.62 0.54 5.80
N ASP A 129 -25.75 -0.17 5.56
CA ASP A 129 -25.77 -1.61 5.24
C ASP A 129 -24.88 -1.97 4.04
N SER A 130 -24.56 -0.99 3.19
CA SER A 130 -23.64 -1.14 2.06
C SER A 130 -22.16 -1.27 2.48
N ARG A 131 -21.82 -1.03 3.76
CA ARG A 131 -20.46 -0.99 4.26
C ARG A 131 -20.23 -1.92 5.45
N THR A 132 -19.06 -2.55 5.46
CA THR A 132 -18.59 -3.42 6.55
C THR A 132 -17.44 -2.75 7.26
N ILE A 133 -17.50 -2.64 8.58
CA ILE A 133 -16.40 -2.18 9.42
C ILE A 133 -15.32 -3.26 9.42
N ILE A 134 -14.09 -2.88 9.05
CA ILE A 134 -12.92 -3.78 9.05
C ILE A 134 -11.94 -3.44 10.17
N GLN A 135 -11.97 -2.19 10.65
CA GLN A 135 -11.12 -1.74 11.75
C GLN A 135 -11.89 -0.74 12.62
N HIS A 136 -11.79 -0.93 13.93
CA HIS A 136 -12.30 -0.01 14.93
C HIS A 136 -11.18 0.25 15.94
N GLU A 137 -10.73 1.48 16.02
CA GLU A 137 -9.64 1.87 16.90
C GLU A 137 -10.03 3.04 17.79
N GLN A 138 -9.81 2.87 19.09
CA GLN A 138 -10.01 3.93 20.07
C GLN A 138 -8.94 5.01 19.89
N PHE A 139 -9.37 6.24 19.62
CA PHE A 139 -8.45 7.35 19.36
C PHE A 139 -8.16 8.17 20.60
N LEU A 140 -9.22 8.69 21.25
CA LEU A 140 -9.08 9.69 22.32
C LEU A 140 -10.24 9.59 23.31
N TYR A 141 -9.95 9.84 24.59
CA TYR A 141 -10.97 10.11 25.59
C TYR A 141 -11.02 11.59 25.94
N ILE A 142 -12.23 12.10 26.23
CA ILE A 142 -12.47 13.49 26.58
C ILE A 142 -13.30 13.52 27.86
N LEU A 143 -12.75 14.16 28.90
CA LEU A 143 -13.39 14.34 30.21
C LEU A 143 -14.13 15.67 30.24
N ASP A 144 -15.41 15.64 30.61
CA ASP A 144 -16.30 16.81 30.77
C ASP A 144 -16.28 17.77 29.55
N GLY A 145 -15.99 17.21 28.35
CA GLY A 145 -15.95 17.96 27.10
C GLY A 145 -14.72 18.86 26.88
N GLN A 146 -13.74 18.81 27.78
CA GLN A 146 -12.59 19.73 27.75
C GLN A 146 -11.24 19.01 27.79
N THR A 147 -11.03 18.07 28.71
CA THR A 147 -9.72 17.47 28.94
C THR A 147 -9.53 16.21 28.09
N GLN A 148 -8.59 16.26 27.18
CA GLN A 148 -8.21 15.13 26.35
C GLN A 148 -7.18 14.24 27.04
N VAL A 149 -7.42 12.93 27.08
CA VAL A 149 -6.53 11.95 27.74
C VAL A 149 -6.47 10.65 26.95
N GLN A 150 -5.35 9.96 26.99
CA GLN A 150 -5.19 8.63 26.40
C GLN A 150 -5.72 7.53 27.31
N ASN A 151 -5.52 7.66 28.62
CA ASN A 151 -5.99 6.70 29.63
C ASN A 151 -6.73 7.42 30.76
N PRO A 152 -8.08 7.38 30.78
CA PRO A 152 -8.87 8.07 31.78
C PRO A 152 -9.08 7.25 33.07
N ILE A 153 -8.63 5.99 33.16
CA ILE A 153 -8.89 5.11 34.31
C ILE A 153 -8.34 5.75 35.61
N GLY A 154 -9.23 5.86 36.60
CA GLY A 154 -8.89 6.42 37.90
C GLY A 154 -9.01 7.94 38.00
N MET A 155 -9.22 8.64 36.89
CA MET A 155 -9.51 10.08 36.86
C MET A 155 -10.96 10.35 37.24
N PHE A 156 -11.27 11.60 37.61
CA PHE A 156 -12.60 12.04 37.97
C PHE A 156 -13.23 12.86 36.86
N ALA A 157 -14.47 12.55 36.51
CA ALA A 157 -15.31 13.31 35.58
C ALA A 157 -16.76 13.01 35.79
N GLN A 158 -17.67 13.89 35.37
CA GLN A 158 -19.09 13.65 35.30
C GLN A 158 -19.51 13.01 33.97
N LYS A 159 -18.80 13.35 32.90
CA LYS A 159 -19.07 12.86 31.55
C LYS A 159 -17.80 12.34 30.92
N LEU A 160 -17.85 11.14 30.37
CA LEU A 160 -16.80 10.56 29.57
C LEU A 160 -17.23 10.51 28.11
N SER A 161 -16.49 11.16 27.24
CA SER A 161 -16.62 11.04 25.79
C SER A 161 -15.43 10.26 25.22
N SER A 162 -15.63 9.64 24.09
CA SER A 162 -14.61 8.85 23.40
C SER A 162 -14.74 9.03 21.91
N ASP A 163 -13.64 9.42 21.27
CA ASP A 163 -13.51 9.44 19.82
C ASP A 163 -12.85 8.14 19.36
N SER A 164 -13.46 7.50 18.37
CA SER A 164 -12.93 6.28 17.74
C SER A 164 -12.87 6.46 16.23
N LEU A 165 -11.85 5.84 15.65
CA LEU A 165 -11.65 5.75 14.21
C LEU A 165 -12.29 4.45 13.70
N LEU A 166 -13.23 4.56 12.77
CA LEU A 166 -13.83 3.42 12.09
C LEU A 166 -13.38 3.41 10.63
N LEU A 167 -12.74 2.33 10.22
CA LEU A 167 -12.46 2.05 8.82
C LEU A 167 -13.47 1.04 8.30
N SER A 168 -14.20 1.42 7.26
CA SER A 168 -15.18 0.57 6.59
C SER A 168 -14.87 0.44 5.10
N MET A 169 -15.26 -0.70 4.53
CA MET A 169 -15.17 -1.00 3.10
C MET A 169 -16.54 -1.44 2.58
N ARG A 170 -16.76 -1.43 1.25
CA ARG A 170 -18.00 -1.93 0.66
C ARG A 170 -18.26 -3.39 1.03
N SER A 171 -19.47 -3.67 1.55
CA SER A 171 -19.86 -5.02 2.00
C SER A 171 -19.77 -6.06 0.88
N THR A 172 -20.10 -5.69 -0.35
CA THR A 172 -20.02 -6.60 -1.52
C THR A 172 -18.58 -6.98 -1.84
N SER A 173 -17.63 -6.03 -1.78
CA SER A 173 -16.21 -6.32 -1.99
C SER A 173 -15.67 -7.26 -0.92
N ILE A 174 -16.02 -7.01 0.35
CA ILE A 174 -15.65 -7.87 1.49
C ILE A 174 -16.25 -9.28 1.34
N ALA A 175 -17.52 -9.38 0.94
CA ALA A 175 -18.18 -10.67 0.73
C ALA A 175 -17.51 -11.49 -0.38
N ASN A 176 -17.17 -10.87 -1.52
CA ASN A 176 -16.48 -11.53 -2.61
C ASN A 176 -15.06 -12.01 -2.20
N LEU A 177 -14.30 -11.20 -1.46
CA LEU A 177 -13.00 -11.60 -0.93
C LEU A 177 -13.11 -12.80 0.01
N LYS A 178 -14.09 -12.79 0.93
CA LYS A 178 -14.36 -13.93 1.83
C LYS A 178 -14.78 -15.17 1.05
N GLN A 179 -15.61 -15.02 0.02
CA GLN A 179 -16.05 -16.13 -0.83
C GLN A 179 -14.86 -16.79 -1.55
N ALA A 180 -13.90 -16.01 -2.08
CA ALA A 180 -12.72 -16.53 -2.73
C ALA A 180 -11.84 -17.37 -1.77
N LEU A 181 -11.71 -16.94 -0.50
CA LEU A 181 -11.02 -17.71 0.54
C LEU A 181 -11.77 -19.02 0.84
N GLN A 182 -13.09 -18.96 1.03
CA GLN A 182 -13.92 -20.12 1.37
C GLN A 182 -13.94 -21.19 0.28
N GLN A 183 -13.87 -20.80 -0.99
CA GLN A 183 -13.73 -21.74 -2.13
C GLN A 183 -12.43 -22.56 -2.05
N ASN A 184 -11.42 -22.05 -1.36
CA ASN A 184 -10.15 -22.73 -1.09
C ASN A 184 -10.08 -23.38 0.31
N HIS A 185 -11.24 -23.58 0.96
CA HIS A 185 -11.35 -24.16 2.29
C HIS A 185 -10.61 -23.37 3.39
N LEU A 186 -10.36 -22.07 3.16
CA LEU A 186 -9.77 -21.16 4.12
C LEU A 186 -10.87 -20.41 4.88
N ASN A 187 -10.77 -20.39 6.19
CA ASN A 187 -11.64 -19.57 7.03
C ASN A 187 -11.20 -18.10 6.94
N PRO A 188 -12.07 -17.18 6.49
CA PRO A 188 -11.71 -15.77 6.42
C PRO A 188 -11.50 -15.18 7.82
N GLY A 189 -10.28 -14.75 8.09
CA GLY A 189 -9.93 -13.97 9.27
C GLY A 189 -10.20 -12.48 9.08
N HIS A 190 -9.32 -11.65 9.61
CA HIS A 190 -9.42 -10.20 9.44
C HIS A 190 -9.02 -9.78 8.03
N ILE A 191 -9.68 -8.73 7.54
CA ILE A 191 -9.32 -8.03 6.29
C ILE A 191 -8.72 -6.69 6.69
N HIS A 192 -7.57 -6.37 6.12
CA HIS A 192 -6.81 -5.16 6.43
C HIS A 192 -6.59 -4.32 5.16
N HIS A 193 -6.48 -3.01 5.34
CA HIS A 193 -6.15 -2.09 4.25
C HIS A 193 -4.65 -2.04 4.01
N GLY A 194 -4.21 -2.24 2.76
CA GLY A 194 -2.80 -2.42 2.39
C GLY A 194 -1.89 -1.26 2.80
N ALA A 195 -2.24 -0.01 2.41
CA ALA A 195 -1.42 1.14 2.75
C ALA A 195 -1.28 1.37 4.27
N SER A 196 -2.33 1.02 5.05
CA SER A 196 -2.27 1.10 6.52
C SER A 196 -1.31 0.06 7.09
N MET A 197 -1.35 -1.17 6.57
CA MET A 197 -0.45 -2.25 7.02
C MET A 197 1.00 -1.96 6.62
N SER A 198 1.23 -1.48 5.39
CA SER A 198 2.56 -1.07 4.93
C SER A 198 3.15 0.03 5.81
N GLY A 199 2.33 1.00 6.23
CA GLY A 199 2.77 2.04 7.16
C GLY A 199 3.15 1.49 8.53
N LEU A 200 2.36 0.55 9.08
CA LEU A 200 2.71 -0.10 10.36
C LEU A 200 4.04 -0.86 10.26
N ALA A 201 4.35 -1.43 9.09
CA ALA A 201 5.58 -2.18 8.86
C ALA A 201 6.82 -1.31 8.61
N CYS A 202 6.66 -0.14 7.96
CA CYS A 202 7.77 0.66 7.43
C CYS A 202 8.07 1.95 8.21
N LEU A 203 7.14 2.40 9.08
CA LEU A 203 7.31 3.61 9.88
C LEU A 203 7.97 3.30 11.21
N SER A 204 8.89 4.17 11.63
CA SER A 204 9.35 4.20 13.01
C SER A 204 8.25 4.76 13.93
N GLU A 205 8.35 4.52 15.25
CA GLU A 205 7.39 5.06 16.22
C GLU A 205 7.34 6.60 16.16
N GLU A 206 8.50 7.24 16.00
CA GLU A 206 8.56 8.70 15.84
C GLU A 206 7.85 9.19 14.58
N GLU A 207 7.98 8.46 13.44
CA GLU A 207 7.31 8.80 12.21
C GLU A 207 5.78 8.63 12.31
N LYS A 208 5.31 7.60 13.05
CA LYS A 208 3.88 7.41 13.33
C LYS A 208 3.31 8.54 14.19
N ASP A 209 4.10 9.06 15.14
CA ASP A 209 3.66 10.12 16.04
C ASP A 209 3.58 11.50 15.37
N LEU A 210 4.55 11.86 14.55
CA LEU A 210 4.74 13.21 14.02
C LEU A 210 3.90 13.56 12.78
N GLY A 211 3.07 12.66 12.30
CA GLY A 211 2.26 12.88 11.10
C GLY A 211 2.99 12.53 9.81
N SER A 212 3.08 11.24 9.49
CA SER A 212 3.66 10.72 8.25
C SER A 212 2.60 10.22 7.30
N LEU A 213 2.83 10.41 6.00
CA LEU A 213 1.97 9.92 4.95
C LEU A 213 2.62 8.74 4.24
N VAL A 214 1.93 7.61 4.19
CA VAL A 214 2.32 6.45 3.39
C VAL A 214 1.59 6.49 2.07
N LEU A 215 2.32 6.34 0.96
CA LEU A 215 1.83 6.21 -0.39
C LEU A 215 2.15 4.81 -0.90
N ASP A 216 1.12 4.00 -1.09
CA ASP A 216 1.23 2.69 -1.72
C ASP A 216 0.83 2.82 -3.20
N ILE A 217 1.82 2.81 -4.10
CA ILE A 217 1.59 2.86 -5.54
C ILE A 217 1.76 1.45 -6.10
N GLY A 218 0.63 0.71 -6.11
CA GLY A 218 0.56 -0.66 -6.59
C GLY A 218 0.40 -0.78 -8.11
N GLY A 219 0.08 -1.99 -8.58
CA GLY A 219 -0.18 -2.25 -10.00
C GLY A 219 -1.53 -1.68 -10.47
N GLY A 220 -2.61 -1.91 -9.73
CA GLY A 220 -3.96 -1.49 -10.12
C GLY A 220 -4.56 -0.38 -9.27
N THR A 221 -3.96 -0.08 -8.13
CA THR A 221 -4.43 0.93 -7.17
C THR A 221 -3.29 1.79 -6.69
N SER A 222 -3.61 3.01 -6.30
CA SER A 222 -2.75 3.85 -5.47
C SER A 222 -3.53 4.26 -4.23
N SER A 223 -2.94 4.00 -3.07
CA SER A 223 -3.56 4.22 -1.76
C SER A 223 -2.70 5.15 -0.93
N LEU A 224 -3.33 5.84 0.01
CA LEU A 224 -2.62 6.61 1.01
C LEU A 224 -3.13 6.27 2.41
N SER A 225 -2.23 6.39 3.39
CA SER A 225 -2.58 6.31 4.81
C SER A 225 -1.81 7.35 5.59
N LEU A 226 -2.53 8.18 6.33
CA LEU A 226 -1.97 9.22 7.19
C LEU A 226 -1.88 8.72 8.62
N PHE A 227 -0.68 8.75 9.17
CA PHE A 227 -0.40 8.37 10.55
C PHE A 227 -0.18 9.62 11.40
N MET A 228 -0.73 9.62 12.60
CA MET A 228 -0.53 10.66 13.62
C MET A 228 -0.80 10.06 15.00
N GLU A 229 -0.03 10.44 16.00
CA GLU A 229 -0.14 9.94 17.37
C GLU A 229 -0.15 8.40 17.45
N GLY A 230 0.70 7.76 16.63
CA GLY A 230 0.84 6.31 16.56
C GLY A 230 -0.29 5.57 15.81
N LYS A 231 -1.26 6.28 15.20
CA LYS A 231 -2.48 5.69 14.62
C LYS A 231 -2.71 6.14 13.19
N VAL A 232 -3.45 5.30 12.44
CA VAL A 232 -3.95 5.66 11.11
C VAL A 232 -5.17 6.54 11.30
N ILE A 233 -5.06 7.84 11.01
CA ILE A 233 -6.16 8.81 11.15
C ILE A 233 -6.95 9.02 9.87
N TYR A 234 -6.38 8.66 8.72
CA TYR A 234 -7.05 8.73 7.43
C TYR A 234 -6.45 7.73 6.44
N THR A 235 -7.29 7.15 5.60
CA THR A 235 -6.86 6.32 4.47
C THR A 235 -7.85 6.45 3.31
N ASP A 236 -7.33 6.41 2.08
CA ASP A 236 -8.13 6.39 0.85
C ASP A 236 -7.39 5.64 -0.26
N THR A 237 -8.13 5.24 -1.30
CA THR A 237 -7.63 4.46 -2.43
C THR A 237 -8.26 4.95 -3.73
N ILE A 238 -7.45 5.10 -4.76
CA ILE A 238 -7.89 5.32 -6.14
C ILE A 238 -7.57 4.10 -7.01
N ALA A 239 -8.44 3.76 -7.96
CA ALA A 239 -8.29 2.61 -8.85
C ALA A 239 -7.37 2.93 -10.06
N ILE A 240 -6.21 3.52 -9.79
CA ILE A 240 -5.18 3.86 -10.75
C ILE A 240 -3.83 3.43 -10.17
N GLY A 241 -2.97 2.78 -10.98
CA GLY A 241 -1.65 2.33 -10.56
C GLY A 241 -0.75 2.03 -11.76
N GLY A 242 0.28 1.20 -11.57
CA GLY A 242 1.31 0.91 -12.57
C GLY A 242 0.80 0.31 -13.89
N ILE A 243 -0.31 -0.43 -13.86
CA ILE A 243 -0.93 -0.99 -15.07
C ILE A 243 -1.43 0.12 -16.00
N GLN A 244 -1.90 1.25 -15.47
CA GLN A 244 -2.30 2.38 -16.29
C GLN A 244 -1.09 3.02 -16.97
N LEU A 245 0.06 3.14 -16.26
CA LEU A 245 1.31 3.58 -16.87
C LEU A 245 1.70 2.68 -18.05
N THR A 246 1.66 1.35 -17.84
CA THR A 246 1.95 0.36 -18.88
C THR A 246 1.03 0.50 -20.09
N ARG A 247 -0.26 0.70 -19.88
CA ARG A 247 -1.25 0.91 -20.96
C ARG A 247 -1.02 2.20 -21.72
N ASP A 248 -0.65 3.28 -21.03
CA ASP A 248 -0.34 4.55 -21.67
C ASP A 248 0.89 4.42 -22.55
N ILE A 249 1.95 3.78 -22.05
CA ILE A 249 3.16 3.48 -22.83
C ILE A 249 2.81 2.65 -24.08
N ALA A 250 2.08 1.54 -23.90
CA ALA A 250 1.66 0.67 -25.00
C ALA A 250 0.86 1.43 -26.07
N LYS A 251 -0.07 2.30 -25.64
CA LYS A 251 -0.92 3.07 -26.52
C LYS A 251 -0.15 4.16 -27.28
N VAL A 252 0.69 4.93 -26.60
CA VAL A 252 1.42 6.05 -27.22
C VAL A 252 2.50 5.53 -28.17
N LEU A 253 3.21 4.47 -27.76
CA LEU A 253 4.29 3.89 -28.57
C LEU A 253 3.79 2.82 -29.57
N SER A 254 2.47 2.49 -29.54
CA SER A 254 1.87 1.45 -30.40
C SER A 254 2.56 0.08 -30.30
N ILE A 255 2.95 -0.32 -29.09
CA ILE A 255 3.63 -1.58 -28.77
C ILE A 255 2.77 -2.51 -27.93
N SER A 256 3.20 -3.77 -27.76
CA SER A 256 2.50 -4.73 -26.90
C SER A 256 2.56 -4.32 -25.42
N ILE A 257 1.57 -4.77 -24.63
CA ILE A 257 1.55 -4.54 -23.18
C ILE A 257 2.79 -5.13 -22.50
N GLN A 258 3.27 -6.28 -22.96
CA GLN A 258 4.46 -6.93 -22.42
C GLN A 258 5.71 -6.09 -22.63
N GLU A 259 5.88 -5.57 -23.85
CA GLU A 259 7.00 -4.68 -24.16
C GLU A 259 6.91 -3.36 -23.40
N ALA A 260 5.72 -2.79 -23.28
CA ALA A 260 5.48 -1.59 -22.47
C ALA A 260 5.82 -1.79 -20.99
N GLU A 261 5.48 -2.96 -20.44
CA GLU A 261 5.84 -3.31 -19.05
C GLU A 261 7.36 -3.45 -18.90
N ARG A 262 8.02 -4.13 -19.84
CA ARG A 262 9.49 -4.23 -19.87
C ARG A 262 10.15 -2.86 -19.91
N LEU A 263 9.69 -1.97 -20.78
CA LEU A 263 10.23 -0.61 -20.88
C LEU A 263 10.01 0.18 -19.59
N LYS A 264 8.82 0.10 -19.00
CA LYS A 264 8.51 0.77 -17.72
C LYS A 264 9.45 0.31 -16.61
N VAL A 265 9.71 -0.99 -16.50
CA VAL A 265 10.49 -1.57 -15.39
C VAL A 265 11.99 -1.32 -15.57
N PHE A 266 12.54 -1.48 -16.77
CA PHE A 266 13.98 -1.46 -16.99
C PHE A 266 14.51 -0.11 -17.51
N GLU A 267 13.68 0.66 -18.22
CA GLU A 267 14.11 1.90 -18.87
C GLU A 267 13.41 3.15 -18.31
N GLY A 268 12.29 2.94 -17.59
CA GLY A 268 11.45 4.04 -17.08
C GLY A 268 12.13 4.81 -15.96
N THR A 269 12.13 6.15 -16.07
CA THR A 269 12.57 7.04 -15.01
C THR A 269 11.72 8.29 -14.98
N VAL A 270 11.54 8.85 -13.80
CA VAL A 270 10.89 10.16 -13.60
C VAL A 270 11.89 11.29 -13.37
N PHE A 271 13.18 10.99 -13.42
CA PHE A 271 14.19 12.02 -13.49
C PHE A 271 14.08 12.76 -14.83
N ALA A 272 13.91 14.10 -14.79
CA ALA A 272 14.37 14.91 -15.89
C ALA A 272 15.90 14.93 -15.80
N PRO A 273 16.65 14.47 -16.81
CA PRO A 273 18.06 14.82 -16.86
C PRO A 273 18.11 16.34 -16.83
N SER A 274 18.75 16.91 -15.82
CA SER A 274 19.10 18.33 -15.83
C SER A 274 19.83 18.55 -17.17
N PRO A 275 19.46 19.55 -17.98
CA PRO A 275 20.26 19.89 -19.13
C PRO A 275 21.67 20.11 -18.58
N VAL A 276 22.58 19.20 -18.94
CA VAL A 276 23.99 19.37 -18.62
C VAL A 276 24.39 20.68 -19.28
N SER A 277 24.45 21.74 -18.51
CA SER A 277 25.07 22.99 -18.97
C SER A 277 26.52 22.64 -19.21
N HIS A 278 26.83 22.27 -20.42
CA HIS A 278 28.20 22.28 -20.93
C HIS A 278 28.66 23.74 -20.91
N THR A 279 28.95 24.27 -19.75
CA THR A 279 29.84 25.40 -19.60
C THR A 279 31.23 24.86 -19.92
N ALA A 280 31.47 24.68 -21.24
CA ALA A 280 32.82 24.61 -21.71
C ALA A 280 33.49 25.92 -21.33
N SER A 281 34.37 25.85 -20.34
CA SER A 281 35.32 26.91 -20.07
C SER A 281 36.30 27.00 -21.27
N ALA A 282 35.87 27.64 -22.34
CA ALA A 282 36.76 28.08 -23.41
C ALA A 282 37.32 29.44 -23.03
N ARG A 283 38.45 29.44 -22.32
CA ARG A 283 39.38 30.54 -22.38
C ARG A 283 40.16 30.38 -23.70
N SER A 284 39.77 31.12 -24.71
CA SER A 284 40.74 31.63 -25.70
C SER A 284 40.11 32.77 -26.51
N SER A 285 40.76 33.86 -26.49
CA SER A 285 40.58 35.06 -27.28
C SER A 285 40.61 34.77 -28.78
N GLY A 286 39.56 35.13 -29.52
CA GLY A 286 39.52 35.10 -30.95
C GLY A 286 38.19 35.63 -31.48
N ILE A 287 38.23 36.73 -32.19
CA ILE A 287 37.09 37.44 -32.81
C ILE A 287 36.49 36.53 -33.90
N PRO A 288 35.16 36.27 -33.93
CA PRO A 288 34.58 35.44 -35.00
C PRO A 288 34.33 36.26 -36.25
N SER A 289 34.81 35.75 -37.40
CA SER A 289 34.47 36.21 -38.71
C SER A 289 33.07 35.77 -39.14
N LYS A 290 32.37 36.67 -39.85
CA LYS A 290 31.06 36.46 -40.46
C LYS A 290 31.11 35.29 -41.45
N GLY A 291 30.32 34.23 -41.21
CA GLY A 291 30.04 33.29 -42.29
C GLY A 291 29.86 31.80 -41.94
N ASP A 292 29.83 31.38 -40.66
CA ASP A 292 29.62 29.96 -40.35
C ASP A 292 28.17 29.67 -40.00
N ASN A 293 27.48 28.99 -40.91
CA ASN A 293 26.23 28.29 -40.64
C ASN A 293 26.49 27.22 -39.56
N PHE A 294 26.13 27.49 -38.33
CA PHE A 294 26.14 26.52 -37.25
C PHE A 294 25.03 25.50 -37.52
N ILE A 295 25.36 24.44 -38.24
CA ILE A 295 24.53 23.23 -38.28
C ILE A 295 24.68 22.58 -36.91
N LEU A 296 23.64 22.67 -36.09
CA LEU A 296 23.48 21.85 -34.89
C LEU A 296 23.28 20.38 -35.32
N SER A 297 24.36 19.73 -35.76
CA SER A 297 24.46 18.28 -35.86
C SER A 297 24.85 17.72 -34.48
N GLY A 298 24.05 17.99 -33.47
CA GLY A 298 24.05 17.21 -32.25
C GLY A 298 23.30 15.92 -32.56
N GLY A 299 23.98 14.88 -33.05
CA GLY A 299 23.43 13.54 -33.08
C GLY A 299 23.01 13.20 -31.65
N LEU A 300 21.77 12.74 -31.49
CA LEU A 300 21.28 12.11 -30.27
C LEU A 300 22.33 11.08 -29.84
N SER A 301 22.89 11.22 -28.65
CA SER A 301 23.83 10.21 -28.15
C SER A 301 23.08 8.89 -28.02
N ASP A 302 23.70 7.75 -28.23
CA ASP A 302 23.09 6.40 -28.04
C ASP A 302 22.45 6.21 -26.67
N LEU A 303 22.76 7.09 -25.70
CA LEU A 303 22.16 7.12 -24.35
C LEU A 303 20.77 7.70 -24.35
N ASP A 304 20.32 8.43 -25.37
CA ASP A 304 19.01 9.09 -25.41
C ASP A 304 17.95 8.27 -26.16
N THR A 305 18.34 7.14 -26.77
CA THR A 305 17.43 6.25 -27.49
C THR A 305 17.32 4.89 -26.81
N ILE A 306 16.14 4.27 -26.96
CA ILE A 306 15.83 2.91 -26.49
C ILE A 306 15.46 2.10 -27.72
N THR A 307 16.04 0.91 -27.86
CA THR A 307 15.70 -0.01 -28.95
C THR A 307 14.56 -0.94 -28.50
N LEU A 308 13.49 -0.97 -29.27
CA LEU A 308 12.35 -1.85 -29.07
C LEU A 308 12.64 -3.26 -29.59
N SER A 309 11.82 -4.23 -29.21
CA SER A 309 11.94 -5.62 -29.64
C SER A 309 11.79 -5.80 -31.16
N ASN A 310 11.12 -4.87 -31.85
CA ASN A 310 10.98 -4.82 -33.33
C ASN A 310 12.12 -4.07 -34.03
N SER A 311 13.20 -3.73 -33.33
CA SER A 311 14.32 -2.95 -33.80
C SER A 311 14.06 -1.45 -34.11
N GLU A 312 12.86 -0.96 -33.79
CA GLU A 312 12.59 0.48 -33.84
C GLU A 312 13.27 1.17 -32.65
N GLN A 313 13.61 2.44 -32.83
CA GLN A 313 14.21 3.27 -31.80
C GLN A 313 13.20 4.33 -31.34
N ILE A 314 13.10 4.52 -30.04
CA ILE A 314 12.30 5.57 -29.41
C ILE A 314 13.19 6.48 -28.57
N GLU A 315 12.81 7.73 -28.45
CA GLU A 315 13.48 8.65 -27.53
C GLU A 315 13.15 8.30 -26.08
N ARG A 316 14.16 8.15 -25.22
CA ARG A 316 13.99 7.92 -23.78
C ARG A 316 13.14 9.01 -23.12
N HIS A 317 13.29 10.26 -23.57
CA HIS A 317 12.50 11.39 -23.12
C HIS A 317 10.99 11.17 -23.33
N LEU A 318 10.57 10.58 -24.46
CA LEU A 318 9.15 10.29 -24.72
C LEU A 318 8.59 9.28 -23.71
N LEU A 319 9.30 8.17 -23.47
CA LEU A 319 8.91 7.18 -22.44
C LEU A 319 8.75 7.85 -21.06
N ASN A 320 9.76 8.63 -20.67
CA ASN A 320 9.77 9.28 -19.36
C ASN A 320 8.65 10.32 -19.22
N SER A 321 8.32 11.05 -20.29
CA SER A 321 7.20 12.02 -20.28
C SER A 321 5.84 11.33 -20.08
N ILE A 322 5.61 10.16 -20.70
CA ILE A 322 4.40 9.38 -20.54
C ILE A 322 4.26 8.93 -19.07
N ILE A 323 5.33 8.37 -18.51
CA ILE A 323 5.36 7.90 -17.12
C ILE A 323 5.09 9.05 -16.15
N LYS A 324 5.81 10.16 -16.34
CA LYS A 324 5.70 11.37 -15.52
C LYS A 324 4.28 11.92 -15.48
N THR A 325 3.65 12.09 -16.66
CA THR A 325 2.29 12.62 -16.78
C THR A 325 1.28 11.78 -16.00
N ARG A 326 1.37 10.44 -16.08
CA ARG A 326 0.47 9.56 -15.33
C ARG A 326 0.73 9.62 -13.83
N LEU A 327 1.98 9.69 -13.39
CA LEU A 327 2.31 9.82 -11.97
C LEU A 327 1.85 11.17 -11.41
N GLU A 328 1.96 12.26 -12.16
CA GLU A 328 1.41 13.56 -11.79
C GLU A 328 -0.09 13.45 -11.54
N GLU A 329 -0.85 12.83 -12.44
CA GLU A 329 -2.29 12.59 -12.26
C GLU A 329 -2.61 11.77 -11.00
N ILE A 330 -1.84 10.71 -10.72
CA ILE A 330 -2.01 9.91 -9.50
C ILE A 330 -1.82 10.76 -8.25
N LEU A 331 -0.73 11.53 -8.20
CA LEU A 331 -0.40 12.40 -7.06
C LEU A 331 -1.42 13.52 -6.87
N GLU A 332 -1.89 14.14 -7.95
CA GLU A 332 -2.93 15.17 -7.91
C GLU A 332 -4.25 14.61 -7.38
N LYS A 333 -4.69 13.43 -7.85
CA LYS A 333 -5.91 12.78 -7.37
C LYS A 333 -5.83 12.41 -5.89
N LEU A 334 -4.70 11.87 -5.44
CA LEU A 334 -4.51 11.55 -4.03
C LEU A 334 -4.46 12.79 -3.15
N MET A 335 -3.81 13.87 -3.60
CA MET A 335 -3.83 15.15 -2.90
C MET A 335 -5.23 15.73 -2.83
N ALA A 336 -6.01 15.65 -3.91
CA ALA A 336 -7.41 16.11 -3.92
C ALA A 336 -8.26 15.35 -2.88
N ARG A 337 -8.02 14.04 -2.67
CA ARG A 337 -8.69 13.27 -1.61
C ARG A 337 -8.33 13.78 -0.21
N LEU A 338 -7.06 14.06 0.04
CA LEU A 338 -6.60 14.65 1.32
C LEU A 338 -7.23 16.03 1.57
N VAL A 339 -7.31 16.86 0.54
CA VAL A 339 -7.95 18.19 0.63
C VAL A 339 -9.45 18.06 0.89
N GLN A 340 -10.13 17.17 0.16
CA GLN A 340 -11.57 16.91 0.33
C GLN A 340 -11.91 16.41 1.74
N ALA A 341 -11.02 15.60 2.32
CA ALA A 341 -11.16 15.09 3.69
C ALA A 341 -10.68 16.09 4.76
N HIS A 342 -10.19 17.28 4.39
CA HIS A 342 -9.56 18.26 5.27
C HIS A 342 -8.33 17.73 6.04
N MET A 343 -7.69 16.67 5.52
CA MET A 343 -6.53 16.02 6.14
C MET A 343 -5.18 16.53 5.63
N HIS A 344 -5.15 17.37 4.58
CA HIS A 344 -3.90 17.86 3.98
C HIS A 344 -3.02 18.68 4.95
N GLN A 345 -3.63 19.36 5.93
CA GLN A 345 -2.89 20.12 6.95
C GLN A 345 -2.25 19.24 8.03
N ALA A 346 -2.84 18.05 8.26
CA ALA A 346 -2.31 17.07 9.21
C ALA A 346 -1.11 16.27 8.67
N VAL A 347 -0.85 16.36 7.35
CA VAL A 347 0.30 15.69 6.74
C VAL A 347 1.59 16.41 7.14
N GLY A 348 2.42 15.75 7.95
CA GLY A 348 3.76 16.21 8.32
C GLY A 348 4.68 16.36 7.11
N ASN A 349 5.96 16.47 7.34
CA ASN A 349 6.95 16.67 6.27
C ASN A 349 7.48 15.37 5.66
N ARG A 350 6.98 14.20 6.08
CA ARG A 350 7.48 12.87 5.66
C ARG A 350 6.45 12.14 4.81
N VAL A 351 6.92 11.62 3.67
CA VAL A 351 6.14 10.75 2.76
C VAL A 351 6.92 9.46 2.55
N ILE A 352 6.29 8.34 2.80
CA ILE A 352 6.89 7.03 2.66
C ILE A 352 6.25 6.31 1.47
N LEU A 353 7.06 5.93 0.49
CA LEU A 353 6.62 5.29 -0.75
C LEU A 353 6.77 3.79 -0.62
N VAL A 354 5.71 3.06 -0.93
CA VAL A 354 5.65 1.59 -0.98
C VAL A 354 4.90 1.13 -2.23
N GLY A 355 4.92 -0.17 -2.49
CA GLY A 355 4.28 -0.77 -3.65
C GLY A 355 5.21 -0.90 -4.86
N GLY A 356 4.86 -1.79 -5.80
CA GLY A 356 5.72 -2.14 -6.92
C GLY A 356 6.05 -0.98 -7.85
N THR A 357 5.11 -0.06 -8.08
CA THR A 357 5.30 1.11 -8.94
C THR A 357 6.19 2.17 -8.27
N ALA A 358 6.27 2.18 -6.95
CA ALA A 358 7.18 3.05 -6.21
C ALA A 358 8.67 2.71 -6.42
N LYS A 359 8.98 1.55 -7.04
CA LYS A 359 10.35 1.18 -7.42
C LYS A 359 10.85 1.89 -8.69
N LEU A 360 10.04 2.73 -9.35
CA LEU A 360 10.48 3.54 -10.48
C LEU A 360 11.61 4.48 -10.10
N THR A 361 12.65 4.51 -10.92
CA THR A 361 13.85 5.34 -10.69
C THR A 361 13.47 6.82 -10.59
N GLY A 362 13.88 7.48 -9.49
CA GLY A 362 13.66 8.91 -9.26
C GLY A 362 12.31 9.29 -8.69
N ILE A 363 11.47 8.32 -8.29
CA ILE A 363 10.12 8.61 -7.80
C ILE A 363 10.11 9.37 -6.46
N CYS A 364 11.08 9.12 -5.58
CA CYS A 364 11.18 9.82 -4.30
C CYS A 364 11.41 11.32 -4.49
N GLU A 365 12.37 11.66 -5.34
CA GLU A 365 12.68 13.05 -5.70
C GLU A 365 11.51 13.71 -6.43
N PHE A 366 10.85 12.96 -7.30
CA PHE A 366 9.69 13.42 -8.03
C PHE A 366 8.54 13.78 -7.08
N VAL A 367 8.15 12.88 -6.18
CA VAL A 367 7.11 13.13 -5.16
C VAL A 367 7.53 14.27 -4.26
N SER A 368 8.81 14.33 -3.83
CA SER A 368 9.33 15.42 -3.01
C SER A 368 9.20 16.76 -3.72
N SER A 369 9.44 16.82 -5.02
CA SER A 369 9.36 18.04 -5.81
C SER A 369 7.93 18.55 -5.97
N ILE A 370 6.94 17.65 -6.14
CA ILE A 370 5.54 18.00 -6.34
C ILE A 370 4.88 18.38 -5.01
N TRP A 371 5.06 17.57 -3.97
CA TRP A 371 4.37 17.79 -2.70
C TRP A 371 5.14 18.66 -1.72
N LYS A 372 6.40 19.04 -2.05
CA LYS A 372 7.29 19.82 -1.18
C LYS A 372 7.46 19.19 0.20
N LYS A 373 7.63 17.86 0.22
CA LYS A 373 7.82 17.03 1.40
C LYS A 373 9.01 16.09 1.20
N ASN A 374 9.54 15.56 2.27
CA ASN A 374 10.64 14.59 2.21
C ASN A 374 10.09 13.19 1.93
N ALA A 375 10.30 12.69 0.72
CA ALA A 375 9.90 11.34 0.34
C ALA A 375 11.07 10.36 0.47
N ARG A 376 10.79 9.16 0.98
CA ARG A 376 11.71 8.04 1.02
C ARG A 376 11.01 6.74 0.67
N MET A 377 11.76 5.73 0.24
CA MET A 377 11.25 4.37 0.15
C MET A 377 10.95 3.80 1.54
N GLY A 378 9.83 3.09 1.64
CA GLY A 378 9.51 2.29 2.82
C GLY A 378 10.26 0.97 2.76
N THR A 379 10.97 0.65 3.82
CA THR A 379 11.56 -0.66 4.05
C THR A 379 10.93 -1.24 5.30
N PRO A 380 10.43 -2.49 5.26
CA PRO A 380 9.83 -3.10 6.43
C PRO A 380 10.87 -3.29 7.54
N ASN A 381 10.42 -3.19 8.78
CA ASN A 381 11.21 -3.55 9.93
C ASN A 381 11.53 -5.05 9.88
N HIS A 382 12.62 -5.46 10.51
CA HIS A 382 13.07 -6.85 10.51
C HIS A 382 11.95 -7.81 10.99
N ILE A 383 11.65 -8.84 10.18
CA ILE A 383 10.69 -9.90 10.49
C ILE A 383 11.46 -11.22 10.60
N SER A 384 11.31 -11.92 11.73
CA SER A 384 11.97 -13.20 11.96
C SER A 384 11.47 -14.26 10.97
N GLY A 385 12.40 -14.97 10.31
CA GLY A 385 12.09 -16.03 9.34
C GLY A 385 11.96 -15.57 7.89
N LEU A 386 11.85 -14.29 7.61
CA LEU A 386 12.11 -13.74 6.29
C LEU A 386 13.63 -13.54 6.16
N GLY A 387 14.27 -14.36 5.32
CA GLY A 387 15.65 -14.09 4.91
C GLY A 387 15.76 -12.77 4.16
N GLU A 388 16.99 -12.30 3.91
CA GLU A 388 17.25 -11.16 3.00
C GLU A 388 16.77 -11.56 1.58
N ARG A 389 15.48 -11.37 1.31
CA ARG A 389 14.86 -11.63 0.01
C ARG A 389 14.32 -10.31 -0.52
N GLU A 390 14.98 -9.81 -1.56
CA GLU A 390 14.56 -8.62 -2.32
C GLU A 390 13.17 -8.80 -2.98
N ASP A 391 12.66 -10.04 -3.05
CA ASP A 391 11.46 -10.40 -3.81
C ASP A 391 10.15 -10.19 -3.04
N ILE A 392 10.20 -10.04 -1.72
CA ILE A 392 9.02 -9.94 -0.83
C ILE A 392 8.72 -8.49 -0.43
N GLU A 393 9.62 -7.57 -0.73
CA GLU A 393 9.45 -6.12 -0.49
C GLU A 393 8.48 -5.44 -1.46
#